data_22813f95cabea7811e2a3d39322c0fda
#
_entry.id   22813f95cabea7811e2a3d39322c0fda
#
_cell.length_a   1.000
_cell.length_b   1.000
_cell.length_c   1.000
_cell.angle_alpha   90.00
_cell.angle_beta   90.00
_cell.angle_gamma   90.00
#
_symmetry.space_group_name_H-M   'P 1'
#
loop_
_entity.id
_entity.type
_entity.pdbx_description
1 polymer ?
#
loop_
_entity_poly.entity_id
_entity_poly.type
_entity_poly.pdbx_seq_one_letter_code
_entity_poly.pdbx_strand_id
1 'polypeptide(L)'
;MHGTVLPPLKKGWQATLDLRFQQAGGKTVLASAQHVGPLTVQRPFYPEEETCHLYLLHPPGGIVGGDELTISAHLDPGCHTLITMPGASKFYRSSGAQALLRQQLTLAPQATLEWLPQDAIFFPGANARLSTTFHLCASSTLLAWDLLCLGRPVIGETFSHGTLSNRLEVWVDDEPLLVERLQLQEGELSSVAERPWVGTLLCYPATDALLDGVRDALAPLGLYAGASLTDRLLTVRFLSDDNLICQRVMRDIWQFLRPHLTGKSPVLPRIWLT
;
A
#
# COMPACT_ATOMS: atom_id res chain seq x y z
N MET A 1 -31.37 -0.54 40.74
CA MET A 1 -30.19 -0.29 39.84
C MET A 1 -30.57 -0.82 38.46
N HIS A 2 -30.97 0.08 37.54
CA HIS A 2 -31.26 -0.31 36.17
C HIS A 2 -29.92 -0.30 35.40
N GLY A 3 -29.43 -1.48 35.12
CA GLY A 3 -28.28 -1.64 34.22
C GLY A 3 -28.68 -1.22 32.81
N THR A 4 -28.14 -0.10 32.32
CA THR A 4 -28.28 0.32 30.94
C THR A 4 -27.51 -0.67 30.08
N VAL A 5 -28.24 -1.60 29.45
CA VAL A 5 -27.66 -2.47 28.43
C VAL A 5 -27.34 -1.59 27.23
N LEU A 6 -26.05 -1.34 26.99
CA LEU A 6 -25.63 -0.66 25.78
C LEU A 6 -26.11 -1.45 24.56
N PRO A 7 -26.69 -0.79 23.53
CA PRO A 7 -27.08 -1.48 22.31
C PRO A 7 -25.84 -2.14 21.67
N PRO A 8 -26.00 -3.31 21.04
CA PRO A 8 -24.88 -3.96 20.36
C PRO A 8 -24.29 -3.00 19.34
N LEU A 9 -22.96 -2.88 19.33
CA LEU A 9 -22.22 -2.09 18.34
C LEU A 9 -22.70 -2.55 16.96
N LYS A 10 -23.14 -1.60 16.12
CA LYS A 10 -23.50 -1.90 14.74
C LYS A 10 -22.33 -2.60 14.09
N LYS A 11 -22.52 -3.80 13.52
CA LYS A 11 -21.51 -4.43 12.66
C LYS A 11 -21.23 -3.47 11.52
N GLY A 12 -19.96 -3.15 11.31
CA GLY A 12 -19.51 -2.41 10.14
C GLY A 12 -19.63 -3.24 8.86
N TRP A 13 -19.16 -2.70 7.75
CA TRP A 13 -19.14 -3.38 6.47
C TRP A 13 -18.17 -4.57 6.52
N GLN A 14 -18.62 -5.70 5.94
CA GLN A 14 -17.75 -6.83 5.62
C GLN A 14 -17.53 -6.78 4.11
N ALA A 15 -16.30 -6.50 3.67
CA ALA A 15 -15.99 -6.37 2.27
C ALA A 15 -14.81 -7.27 1.89
N THR A 16 -14.96 -7.98 0.78
CA THR A 16 -13.89 -8.80 0.21
C THR A 16 -13.74 -8.48 -1.27
N LEU A 17 -12.50 -8.53 -1.76
CA LEU A 17 -12.17 -8.44 -3.17
C LEU A 17 -11.07 -9.46 -3.46
N ASP A 18 -11.38 -10.47 -4.28
CA ASP A 18 -10.42 -11.48 -4.75
C ASP A 18 -10.16 -11.30 -6.24
N LEU A 19 -8.88 -11.10 -6.59
CA LEU A 19 -8.42 -10.83 -7.94
C LEU A 19 -7.50 -11.94 -8.41
N ARG A 20 -7.69 -12.42 -9.63
CA ARG A 20 -6.81 -13.39 -10.29
C ARG A 20 -6.36 -12.87 -11.64
N PHE A 21 -5.06 -12.93 -11.86
CA PHE A 21 -4.43 -12.52 -13.12
C PHE A 21 -3.79 -13.70 -13.78
N GLN A 22 -3.95 -13.80 -15.11
CA GLN A 22 -3.36 -14.86 -15.92
C GLN A 22 -2.77 -14.31 -17.23
N GLN A 23 -1.88 -15.07 -17.83
CA GLN A 23 -1.39 -14.79 -19.18
C GLN A 23 -2.41 -15.27 -20.23
N ALA A 24 -2.81 -14.40 -21.14
CA ALA A 24 -3.67 -14.74 -22.25
C ALA A 24 -3.37 -13.85 -23.47
N GLY A 25 -3.12 -14.46 -24.62
CA GLY A 25 -2.86 -13.71 -25.86
C GLY A 25 -1.64 -12.78 -25.79
N GLY A 26 -0.58 -13.18 -25.09
CA GLY A 26 0.66 -12.40 -24.95
C GLY A 26 0.61 -11.24 -23.97
N LYS A 27 -0.46 -11.13 -23.17
CA LYS A 27 -0.61 -10.08 -22.14
C LYS A 27 -1.21 -10.62 -20.84
N THR A 28 -1.01 -9.89 -19.76
CA THR A 28 -1.68 -10.15 -18.49
C THR A 28 -3.13 -9.70 -18.56
N VAL A 29 -4.07 -10.58 -18.21
CA VAL A 29 -5.50 -10.24 -18.11
C VAL A 29 -6.02 -10.47 -16.70
N LEU A 30 -7.01 -9.69 -16.29
CA LEU A 30 -7.79 -9.97 -15.10
C LEU A 30 -8.75 -11.12 -15.41
N ALA A 31 -8.41 -12.32 -14.94
CA ALA A 31 -9.18 -13.54 -15.19
C ALA A 31 -10.46 -13.59 -14.35
N SER A 32 -10.39 -13.12 -13.10
CA SER A 32 -11.56 -12.99 -12.24
C SER A 32 -11.41 -11.83 -11.24
N ALA A 33 -12.55 -11.23 -10.90
CA ALA A 33 -12.69 -10.27 -9.82
C ALA A 33 -13.98 -10.62 -9.06
N GLN A 34 -13.81 -11.32 -7.94
CA GLN A 34 -14.94 -11.68 -7.07
C GLN A 34 -14.98 -10.72 -5.90
N HIS A 35 -16.13 -10.15 -5.62
CA HIS A 35 -16.24 -9.21 -4.52
C HIS A 35 -17.55 -9.37 -3.74
N VAL A 36 -17.48 -9.01 -2.45
CA VAL A 36 -18.63 -8.85 -1.56
C VAL A 36 -18.49 -7.48 -0.91
N GLY A 37 -19.59 -6.79 -0.75
CA GLY A 37 -19.61 -5.44 -0.19
C GLY A 37 -19.10 -4.37 -1.16
N PRO A 38 -18.59 -3.23 -0.66
CA PRO A 38 -18.32 -2.04 -1.48
C PRO A 38 -16.98 -2.05 -2.23
N LEU A 39 -16.09 -3.02 -1.97
CA LEU A 39 -14.84 -3.12 -2.73
C LEU A 39 -15.11 -3.59 -4.16
N THR A 40 -14.55 -2.92 -5.14
CA THR A 40 -14.69 -3.27 -6.55
C THR A 40 -13.46 -2.81 -7.35
N VAL A 41 -13.46 -3.06 -8.66
CA VAL A 41 -12.40 -2.63 -9.57
C VAL A 41 -12.98 -1.90 -10.77
N GLN A 42 -12.19 -1.01 -11.33
CA GLN A 42 -12.47 -0.43 -12.65
C GLN A 42 -12.05 -1.43 -13.74
N ARG A 43 -12.59 -1.25 -14.95
CA ARG A 43 -12.16 -2.05 -16.11
C ARG A 43 -10.65 -1.95 -16.29
N PRO A 44 -9.91 -3.07 -16.51
CA PRO A 44 -8.47 -3.04 -16.77
C PRO A 44 -8.08 -2.16 -17.94
N PHE A 45 -6.94 -1.49 -17.85
CA PHE A 45 -6.33 -0.67 -18.88
C PHE A 45 -5.02 -1.30 -19.35
N TYR A 46 -4.63 -1.00 -20.57
CA TYR A 46 -3.43 -1.56 -21.20
C TYR A 46 -2.62 -0.46 -21.90
N PRO A 47 -2.11 0.55 -21.20
CA PRO A 47 -1.33 1.63 -21.82
C PRO A 47 0.03 1.16 -22.35
N GLU A 48 0.46 -0.02 -21.93
CA GLU A 48 1.73 -0.65 -22.26
C GLU A 48 1.54 -2.00 -23.01
N GLU A 49 0.37 -2.20 -23.61
CA GLU A 49 -0.02 -3.39 -24.39
C GLU A 49 -0.11 -4.67 -23.55
N GLU A 50 0.96 -5.11 -22.87
CA GLU A 50 1.05 -6.38 -22.15
C GLU A 50 0.75 -6.26 -20.65
N THR A 51 1.07 -5.10 -20.04
CA THR A 51 0.91 -4.87 -18.60
C THR A 51 -0.53 -4.50 -18.27
N CYS A 52 -1.14 -5.23 -17.34
CA CYS A 52 -2.50 -4.95 -16.87
C CYS A 52 -2.48 -3.84 -15.82
N HIS A 53 -3.01 -2.67 -16.12
CA HIS A 53 -3.26 -1.62 -15.13
C HIS A 53 -4.67 -1.77 -14.56
N LEU A 54 -4.77 -1.87 -13.24
CA LEU A 54 -6.03 -2.04 -12.52
C LEU A 54 -6.20 -0.97 -11.44
N TYR A 55 -7.40 -0.38 -11.36
CA TYR A 55 -7.73 0.57 -10.30
C TYR A 55 -8.72 -0.05 -9.33
N LEU A 56 -8.34 -0.10 -8.06
CA LEU A 56 -9.21 -0.52 -6.97
C LEU A 56 -10.11 0.64 -6.55
N LEU A 57 -11.36 0.33 -6.27
CA LEU A 57 -12.37 1.30 -5.89
C LEU A 57 -12.99 0.92 -4.55
N HIS A 58 -13.14 1.92 -3.69
CA HIS A 58 -13.93 1.84 -2.45
C HIS A 58 -14.93 3.00 -2.43
N PRO A 59 -16.11 2.87 -3.09
CA PRO A 59 -17.08 3.94 -3.26
C PRO A 59 -17.57 4.65 -2.00
N PRO A 60 -17.63 4.01 -0.81
CA PRO A 60 -18.05 4.71 0.42
C PRO A 60 -17.15 5.88 0.83
N GLY A 61 -15.95 6.00 0.24
CA GLY A 61 -15.06 7.13 0.48
C GLY A 61 -14.28 7.11 1.79
N GLY A 62 -14.48 6.08 2.63
CA GLY A 62 -13.70 5.90 3.86
C GLY A 62 -14.13 4.67 4.65
N ILE A 63 -13.32 4.32 5.63
CA ILE A 63 -13.43 3.13 6.49
C ILE A 63 -13.73 3.62 7.90
N VAL A 64 -14.75 3.05 8.52
CA VAL A 64 -15.16 3.41 9.89
C VAL A 64 -14.92 2.26 10.86
N GLY A 65 -14.94 2.55 12.15
CA GLY A 65 -14.79 1.51 13.17
C GLY A 65 -15.83 0.40 13.04
N GLY A 66 -15.35 -0.85 13.00
CA GLY A 66 -16.16 -2.05 12.78
C GLY A 66 -16.16 -2.53 11.33
N ASP A 67 -15.64 -1.77 10.36
CA ASP A 67 -15.46 -2.23 9.00
C ASP A 67 -14.30 -3.22 8.92
N GLU A 68 -14.49 -4.29 8.13
CA GLU A 68 -13.46 -5.28 7.82
C GLU A 68 -13.36 -5.45 6.31
N LEU A 69 -12.25 -5.01 5.75
CA LEU A 69 -11.96 -5.08 4.32
C LEU A 69 -10.81 -6.07 4.07
N THR A 70 -10.99 -6.97 3.13
CA THR A 70 -9.95 -7.89 2.69
C THR A 70 -9.78 -7.79 1.18
N ILE A 71 -8.54 -7.58 0.73
CA ILE A 71 -8.14 -7.56 -0.68
C ILE A 71 -7.14 -8.69 -0.88
N SER A 72 -7.42 -9.59 -1.82
CA SER A 72 -6.49 -10.63 -2.24
C SER A 72 -6.21 -10.49 -3.72
N ALA A 73 -4.94 -10.65 -4.12
CA ALA A 73 -4.56 -10.71 -5.52
C ALA A 73 -3.59 -11.86 -5.76
N HIS A 74 -3.88 -12.66 -6.79
CA HIS A 74 -3.06 -13.79 -7.21
C HIS A 74 -2.61 -13.58 -8.65
N LEU A 75 -1.32 -13.56 -8.86
CA LEU A 75 -0.69 -13.44 -10.18
C LEU A 75 -0.14 -14.79 -10.61
N ASP A 76 -0.67 -15.35 -11.69
CA ASP A 76 -0.15 -16.55 -12.32
C ASP A 76 1.25 -16.33 -12.94
N PRO A 77 2.01 -17.38 -13.26
CA PRO A 77 3.36 -17.24 -13.78
C PRO A 77 3.48 -16.29 -14.97
N GLY A 78 4.49 -15.41 -14.92
CA GLY A 78 4.80 -14.44 -15.98
C GLY A 78 3.81 -13.27 -16.11
N CYS A 79 2.82 -13.14 -15.23
CA CYS A 79 1.93 -11.98 -15.21
C CYS A 79 2.66 -10.70 -14.83
N HIS A 80 2.29 -9.59 -15.45
CA HIS A 80 2.72 -8.25 -15.01
C HIS A 80 1.50 -7.35 -14.82
N THR A 81 1.28 -6.91 -13.60
CA THR A 81 0.15 -6.00 -13.28
C THR A 81 0.60 -4.82 -12.43
N LEU A 82 0.02 -3.66 -12.70
CA LEU A 82 0.11 -2.46 -11.88
C LEU A 82 -1.25 -2.22 -11.24
N ILE A 83 -1.29 -2.19 -9.93
CA ILE A 83 -2.51 -1.95 -9.14
C ILE A 83 -2.36 -0.63 -8.38
N THR A 84 -3.32 0.27 -8.55
CA THR A 84 -3.37 1.56 -7.84
C THR A 84 -4.81 1.92 -7.48
N MET A 85 -5.02 3.09 -6.90
CA MET A 85 -6.33 3.61 -6.48
C MET A 85 -6.52 5.04 -6.99
N PRO A 86 -7.75 5.48 -7.29
CA PRO A 86 -8.02 6.86 -7.72
C PRO A 86 -7.92 7.89 -6.60
N GLY A 87 -7.94 7.47 -5.34
CA GLY A 87 -7.88 8.39 -4.20
C GLY A 87 -7.44 7.70 -2.92
N ALA A 88 -7.16 8.51 -1.92
CA ALA A 88 -6.71 8.08 -0.59
C ALA A 88 -7.75 7.21 0.14
N SER A 89 -7.27 6.21 0.87
CA SER A 89 -8.08 5.46 1.84
C SER A 89 -8.18 6.26 3.14
N LYS A 90 -9.39 6.61 3.57
CA LYS A 90 -9.62 7.42 4.77
C LYS A 90 -10.12 6.57 5.91
N PHE A 91 -9.46 6.64 7.06
CA PHE A 91 -9.87 5.98 8.29
C PHE A 91 -10.45 7.03 9.23
N TYR A 92 -11.75 6.97 9.44
CA TYR A 92 -12.45 7.93 10.26
C TYR A 92 -12.36 7.60 11.75
N ARG A 93 -12.63 8.58 12.60
CA ARG A 93 -12.69 8.38 14.05
C ARG A 93 -13.65 7.25 14.42
N SER A 94 -13.30 6.50 15.43
CA SER A 94 -14.13 5.43 15.97
C SER A 94 -14.53 5.70 17.41
N SER A 95 -15.70 5.20 17.81
CA SER A 95 -16.16 5.18 19.20
C SER A 95 -15.70 3.93 19.97
N GLY A 96 -14.66 3.24 19.49
CA GLY A 96 -14.07 2.06 20.12
C GLY A 96 -13.89 0.86 19.20
N ALA A 97 -14.78 0.65 18.23
CA ALA A 97 -14.64 -0.46 17.27
C ALA A 97 -13.43 -0.24 16.36
N GLN A 98 -12.71 -1.32 16.05
CA GLN A 98 -11.53 -1.26 15.18
C GLN A 98 -11.92 -1.41 13.70
N ALA A 99 -11.35 -0.59 12.85
CA ALA A 99 -11.38 -0.76 11.39
C ALA A 99 -10.24 -1.68 10.96
N LEU A 100 -10.53 -2.67 10.12
CA LEU A 100 -9.56 -3.66 9.65
C LEU A 100 -9.41 -3.58 8.14
N LEU A 101 -8.16 -3.51 7.66
CA LEU A 101 -7.81 -3.67 6.24
C LEU A 101 -6.72 -4.73 6.11
N ARG A 102 -7.02 -5.81 5.39
CA ARG A 102 -6.06 -6.87 5.06
C ARG A 102 -5.81 -6.91 3.56
N GLN A 103 -4.55 -6.99 3.19
CA GLN A 103 -4.10 -7.06 1.80
C GLN A 103 -3.13 -8.24 1.67
N GLN A 104 -3.47 -9.20 0.81
CA GLN A 104 -2.70 -10.43 0.61
C GLN A 104 -2.39 -10.60 -0.88
N LEU A 105 -1.13 -10.46 -1.24
CA LEU A 105 -0.65 -10.40 -2.63
C LEU A 105 0.29 -11.58 -2.87
N THR A 106 -0.10 -12.48 -3.76
CA THR A 106 0.64 -13.72 -4.06
C THR A 106 1.14 -13.71 -5.50
N LEU A 107 2.42 -13.88 -5.68
CA LEU A 107 3.10 -13.85 -6.96
C LEU A 107 3.70 -15.22 -7.27
N ALA A 108 3.22 -15.84 -8.34
CA ALA A 108 3.82 -17.05 -8.89
C ALA A 108 5.18 -16.76 -9.57
N PRO A 109 5.97 -17.78 -9.96
CA PRO A 109 7.26 -17.57 -10.60
C PRO A 109 7.19 -16.62 -11.79
N GLN A 110 8.18 -15.70 -11.89
CA GLN A 110 8.30 -14.69 -12.95
C GLN A 110 7.14 -13.68 -13.02
N ALA A 111 6.24 -13.68 -12.05
CA ALA A 111 5.20 -12.66 -11.96
C ALA A 111 5.78 -11.34 -11.44
N THR A 112 5.26 -10.23 -11.97
CA THR A 112 5.62 -8.87 -11.58
C THR A 112 4.39 -8.15 -11.04
N LEU A 113 4.49 -7.62 -9.84
CA LEU A 113 3.48 -6.77 -9.22
C LEU A 113 4.04 -5.37 -8.94
N GLU A 114 3.35 -4.38 -9.44
CA GLU A 114 3.50 -2.98 -9.03
C GLU A 114 2.29 -2.62 -8.16
N TRP A 115 2.46 -2.66 -6.83
CA TRP A 115 1.44 -2.32 -5.83
C TRP A 115 1.63 -0.90 -5.35
N LEU A 116 0.87 0.03 -5.93
CA LEU A 116 1.11 1.46 -5.82
C LEU A 116 -0.18 2.19 -5.36
N PRO A 117 -0.69 1.89 -4.15
CA PRO A 117 -1.90 2.54 -3.63
C PRO A 117 -1.67 4.04 -3.40
N GLN A 118 -2.78 4.80 -3.34
CA GLN A 118 -2.75 6.14 -2.77
C GLN A 118 -2.59 6.09 -1.25
N ASP A 119 -2.36 7.24 -0.64
CA ASP A 119 -2.17 7.39 0.79
C ASP A 119 -3.33 6.83 1.63
N ALA A 120 -2.99 6.32 2.82
CA ALA A 120 -3.93 5.97 3.87
C ALA A 120 -3.94 7.10 4.92
N ILE A 121 -5.07 7.81 5.03
CA ILE A 121 -5.23 8.98 5.91
C ILE A 121 -5.96 8.56 7.18
N PHE A 122 -5.30 8.70 8.32
CA PHE A 122 -5.86 8.39 9.64
C PHE A 122 -6.33 9.67 10.33
N PHE A 123 -7.63 9.84 10.43
CA PHE A 123 -8.21 10.99 11.11
C PHE A 123 -7.99 10.89 12.63
N PRO A 124 -7.90 12.02 13.34
CA PRO A 124 -7.84 11.99 14.81
C PRO A 124 -8.96 11.14 15.39
N GLY A 125 -8.61 10.23 16.30
CA GLY A 125 -9.55 9.26 16.88
C GLY A 125 -9.83 8.02 16.04
N ALA A 126 -9.13 7.79 14.92
CA ALA A 126 -9.23 6.53 14.21
C ALA A 126 -8.68 5.38 15.09
N ASN A 127 -9.34 4.23 15.01
CA ASN A 127 -8.86 2.97 15.57
C ASN A 127 -8.72 1.98 14.42
N ALA A 128 -7.50 1.83 13.91
CA ALA A 128 -7.26 1.12 12.66
C ALA A 128 -6.17 0.07 12.79
N ARG A 129 -6.38 -1.07 12.11
CA ARG A 129 -5.36 -2.10 11.90
C ARG A 129 -5.27 -2.41 10.43
N LEU A 130 -4.07 -2.23 9.89
CA LEU A 130 -3.72 -2.59 8.53
C LEU A 130 -2.74 -3.75 8.55
N SER A 131 -2.84 -4.63 7.57
CA SER A 131 -1.83 -5.64 7.28
C SER A 131 -1.70 -5.83 5.79
N THR A 132 -0.49 -5.70 5.27
CA THR A 132 -0.15 -5.98 3.87
C THR A 132 0.91 -7.06 3.85
N THR A 133 0.62 -8.17 3.17
CA THR A 133 1.53 -9.30 3.06
C THR A 133 1.76 -9.63 1.58
N PHE A 134 3.01 -9.66 1.17
CA PHE A 134 3.45 -10.10 -0.13
C PHE A 134 4.09 -11.48 -0.03
N HIS A 135 3.55 -12.45 -0.77
CA HIS A 135 4.11 -13.78 -0.93
C HIS A 135 4.73 -13.89 -2.32
N LEU A 136 6.03 -14.02 -2.39
CA LEU A 136 6.83 -14.03 -3.60
C LEU A 136 7.48 -15.39 -3.81
N CYS A 137 7.71 -15.75 -5.07
CA CYS A 137 8.75 -16.73 -5.43
C CYS A 137 10.07 -16.00 -5.66
N ALA A 138 11.21 -16.69 -5.53
CA ALA A 138 12.54 -16.09 -5.73
C ALA A 138 12.74 -15.45 -7.11
N SER A 139 11.97 -15.87 -8.13
CA SER A 139 11.97 -15.30 -9.48
C SER A 139 10.90 -14.24 -9.73
N SER A 140 10.10 -13.89 -8.74
CA SER A 140 9.08 -12.82 -8.85
C SER A 140 9.70 -11.44 -8.74
N THR A 141 8.96 -10.43 -9.20
CA THR A 141 9.35 -9.02 -9.10
C THR A 141 8.28 -8.24 -8.35
N LEU A 142 8.69 -7.47 -7.35
CA LEU A 142 7.83 -6.60 -6.57
C LEU A 142 8.34 -5.16 -6.61
N LEU A 143 7.46 -4.23 -6.96
CA LEU A 143 7.59 -2.81 -6.69
C LEU A 143 6.34 -2.39 -5.92
N ALA A 144 6.51 -1.99 -4.67
CA ALA A 144 5.38 -1.66 -3.82
C ALA A 144 5.68 -0.45 -2.95
N TRP A 145 4.63 0.26 -2.56
CA TRP A 145 4.77 1.27 -1.53
C TRP A 145 3.57 1.30 -0.58
N ASP A 146 3.81 1.92 0.57
CA ASP A 146 2.81 2.26 1.58
C ASP A 146 3.07 3.70 2.03
N LEU A 147 2.05 4.55 2.00
CA LEU A 147 2.13 5.95 2.42
C LEU A 147 1.02 6.24 3.43
N LEU A 148 1.42 6.48 4.67
CA LEU A 148 0.50 6.78 5.77
C LEU A 148 0.49 8.28 6.04
N CYS A 149 -0.70 8.84 6.25
CA CYS A 149 -0.91 10.21 6.68
C CYS A 149 -1.59 10.23 8.06
N LEU A 150 -0.88 10.75 9.06
CA LEU A 150 -1.29 10.78 10.46
C LEU A 150 -1.97 12.13 10.77
N GLY A 151 -3.28 12.14 10.76
CA GLY A 151 -4.10 13.34 10.88
C GLY A 151 -4.50 13.92 9.51
N ARG A 152 -4.78 15.22 9.50
CA ARG A 152 -5.10 15.99 8.29
C ARG A 152 -4.23 17.25 8.24
N PRO A 153 -2.93 17.12 7.96
CA PRO A 153 -1.97 18.23 8.06
C PRO A 153 -2.34 19.42 7.17
N VAL A 154 -3.02 19.22 6.04
CA VAL A 154 -3.48 20.30 5.14
C VAL A 154 -4.40 21.31 5.84
N ILE A 155 -5.12 20.90 6.88
CA ILE A 155 -5.98 21.77 7.69
C ILE A 155 -5.49 21.93 9.14
N GLY A 156 -4.22 21.56 9.40
CA GLY A 156 -3.60 21.70 10.70
C GLY A 156 -4.04 20.69 11.76
N GLU A 157 -4.71 19.60 11.39
CA GLU A 157 -5.07 18.52 12.32
C GLU A 157 -3.99 17.46 12.41
N THR A 158 -3.49 17.21 13.60
CA THR A 158 -2.57 16.13 13.92
C THR A 158 -3.32 14.88 14.37
N PHE A 159 -2.69 13.72 14.29
CA PHE A 159 -3.22 12.46 14.86
C PHE A 159 -3.02 12.48 16.39
N SER A 160 -3.74 13.38 17.07
CA SER A 160 -3.58 13.70 18.50
C SER A 160 -4.13 12.63 19.45
N HIS A 161 -4.92 11.70 18.95
CA HIS A 161 -5.49 10.56 19.69
C HIS A 161 -5.94 9.49 18.69
N GLY A 162 -6.14 8.26 19.18
CA GLY A 162 -6.50 7.11 18.37
C GLY A 162 -5.42 6.03 18.38
N THR A 163 -5.65 4.99 17.64
CA THR A 163 -4.75 3.82 17.56
C THR A 163 -4.54 3.42 16.13
N LEU A 164 -3.29 3.22 15.75
CA LEU A 164 -2.89 2.65 14.47
C LEU A 164 -1.97 1.46 14.70
N SER A 165 -2.26 0.35 14.05
CA SER A 165 -1.34 -0.78 13.90
C SER A 165 -1.20 -1.08 12.41
N ASN A 166 -0.06 -0.77 11.82
CA ASN A 166 0.26 -1.13 10.43
C ASN A 166 1.33 -2.23 10.43
N ARG A 167 1.07 -3.33 9.71
CA ARG A 167 1.98 -4.46 9.56
C ARG A 167 2.27 -4.67 8.07
N LEU A 168 3.55 -4.71 7.73
CA LEU A 168 4.03 -4.91 6.37
C LEU A 168 4.96 -6.12 6.33
N GLU A 169 4.67 -7.07 5.46
CA GLU A 169 5.42 -8.33 5.37
C GLU A 169 5.76 -8.67 3.94
N VAL A 170 6.98 -9.18 3.75
CA VAL A 170 7.44 -9.79 2.50
C VAL A 170 7.99 -11.18 2.82
N TRP A 171 7.48 -12.17 2.13
CA TRP A 171 7.87 -13.58 2.22
C TRP A 171 8.37 -14.01 0.85
N VAL A 172 9.49 -14.71 0.80
CA VAL A 172 10.08 -15.27 -0.42
C VAL A 172 10.26 -16.76 -0.23
N ASP A 173 9.63 -17.58 -1.07
CA ASP A 173 9.64 -19.05 -0.96
C ASP A 173 9.32 -19.53 0.48
N ASP A 174 8.26 -18.94 1.08
CA ASP A 174 7.78 -19.17 2.45
C ASP A 174 8.71 -18.73 3.59
N GLU A 175 9.86 -18.10 3.27
CA GLU A 175 10.76 -17.53 4.28
C GLU A 175 10.49 -16.03 4.48
N PRO A 176 10.42 -15.53 5.73
CA PRO A 176 10.15 -14.12 5.99
C PRO A 176 11.38 -13.27 5.69
N LEU A 177 11.27 -12.38 4.70
CA LEU A 177 12.33 -11.45 4.33
C LEU A 177 12.18 -10.07 5.00
N LEU A 178 10.94 -9.64 5.22
CA LEU A 178 10.61 -8.44 5.98
C LEU A 178 9.38 -8.71 6.85
N VAL A 179 9.47 -8.34 8.12
CA VAL A 179 8.34 -8.25 9.04
C VAL A 179 8.46 -6.92 9.78
N GLU A 180 7.70 -5.95 9.37
CA GLU A 180 7.72 -4.59 9.93
C GLU A 180 6.37 -4.26 10.57
N ARG A 181 6.41 -3.52 11.67
CA ARG A 181 5.22 -3.08 12.37
C ARG A 181 5.40 -1.66 12.88
N LEU A 182 4.52 -0.77 12.46
CA LEU A 182 4.31 0.54 13.08
C LEU A 182 3.10 0.45 14.01
N GLN A 183 3.28 0.86 15.25
CA GLN A 183 2.19 0.91 16.22
C GLN A 183 2.18 2.29 16.90
N LEU A 184 1.06 2.99 16.77
CA LEU A 184 0.80 4.27 17.43
C LEU A 184 -0.40 4.11 18.36
N GLN A 185 -0.28 4.67 19.57
CA GLN A 185 -1.34 4.63 20.59
C GLN A 185 -1.51 6.04 21.16
N GLU A 186 -2.74 6.43 21.43
CA GLU A 186 -3.10 7.68 22.08
C GLU A 186 -2.48 8.95 21.43
N GLY A 187 -2.24 8.90 20.11
CA GLY A 187 -1.63 10.00 19.38
C GLY A 187 -0.12 10.19 19.64
N GLU A 188 0.56 9.20 20.21
CA GLU A 188 2.02 9.21 20.42
C GLU A 188 2.75 9.08 19.08
N LEU A 189 3.42 10.15 18.62
CA LEU A 189 4.08 10.22 17.33
C LEU A 189 5.62 10.24 17.43
N SER A 190 6.21 10.05 18.61
CA SER A 190 7.66 10.08 18.80
C SER A 190 8.41 9.05 17.94
N SER A 191 7.80 7.88 17.72
CA SER A 191 8.38 6.84 16.85
C SER A 191 8.48 7.22 15.36
N VAL A 192 7.77 8.26 14.94
CA VAL A 192 7.80 8.85 13.59
C VAL A 192 8.31 10.30 13.61
N ALA A 193 9.08 10.67 14.65
CA ALA A 193 9.68 11.99 14.82
C ALA A 193 8.68 13.15 14.66
N GLU A 194 7.47 12.97 15.18
CA GLU A 194 6.34 13.91 15.09
C GLU A 194 5.91 14.27 13.65
N ARG A 195 6.37 13.51 12.64
CA ARG A 195 6.04 13.77 11.25
C ARG A 195 4.71 13.12 10.86
N PRO A 196 3.83 13.85 10.15
CA PRO A 196 2.53 13.32 9.77
C PRO A 196 2.58 12.32 8.60
N TRP A 197 3.65 12.31 7.81
CA TRP A 197 3.78 11.42 6.66
C TRP A 197 4.86 10.38 6.89
N VAL A 198 4.47 9.11 6.71
CA VAL A 198 5.35 7.95 6.85
C VAL A 198 5.29 7.16 5.55
N GLY A 199 6.39 7.12 4.82
CA GLY A 199 6.48 6.39 3.55
C GLY A 199 7.41 5.20 3.62
N THR A 200 6.99 4.08 3.06
CA THR A 200 7.80 2.88 2.83
C THR A 200 7.68 2.45 1.37
N LEU A 201 8.81 2.21 0.69
CA LEU A 201 8.84 1.64 -0.65
C LEU A 201 9.68 0.37 -0.63
N LEU A 202 9.19 -0.65 -1.31
CA LEU A 202 9.80 -1.98 -1.42
C LEU A 202 10.12 -2.29 -2.88
N CYS A 203 11.30 -2.87 -3.11
CA CYS A 203 11.72 -3.33 -4.43
C CYS A 203 12.42 -4.67 -4.31
N TYR A 204 11.94 -5.68 -5.02
CA TYR A 204 12.53 -7.02 -5.10
C TYR A 204 12.43 -7.56 -6.54
N PRO A 205 13.48 -8.18 -7.06
CA PRO A 205 14.83 -8.27 -6.54
C PRO A 205 15.64 -6.98 -6.80
N ALA A 206 16.47 -6.59 -5.86
CA ALA A 206 17.33 -5.42 -6.00
C ALA A 206 18.81 -5.79 -5.87
N THR A 207 19.68 -4.87 -6.28
CA THR A 207 21.13 -4.96 -6.24
C THR A 207 21.74 -3.77 -5.50
N ASP A 208 23.02 -3.85 -5.12
CA ASP A 208 23.75 -2.72 -4.52
C ASP A 208 23.73 -1.48 -5.42
N ALA A 209 23.85 -1.66 -6.74
CA ALA A 209 23.80 -0.54 -7.69
C ALA A 209 22.46 0.19 -7.66
N LEU A 210 21.33 -0.53 -7.48
CA LEU A 210 20.01 0.09 -7.30
C LEU A 210 19.90 0.78 -5.95
N LEU A 211 20.46 0.20 -4.89
CA LEU A 211 20.53 0.85 -3.57
C LEU A 211 21.27 2.17 -3.64
N ASP A 212 22.45 2.19 -4.27
CA ASP A 212 23.28 3.40 -4.40
C ASP A 212 22.52 4.48 -5.22
N GLY A 213 21.93 4.12 -6.36
CA GLY A 213 21.14 5.05 -7.15
C GLY A 213 19.93 5.64 -6.39
N VAL A 214 19.27 4.84 -5.55
CA VAL A 214 18.18 5.33 -4.69
C VAL A 214 18.71 6.27 -3.61
N ARG A 215 19.85 5.97 -2.99
CA ARG A 215 20.49 6.84 -2.00
C ARG A 215 20.89 8.18 -2.61
N ASP A 216 21.46 8.15 -3.80
CA ASP A 216 21.83 9.37 -4.55
C ASP A 216 20.59 10.23 -4.87
N ALA A 217 19.46 9.60 -5.21
CA ALA A 217 18.22 10.31 -5.44
C ALA A 217 17.60 10.92 -4.16
N LEU A 218 17.80 10.29 -3.01
CA LEU A 218 17.29 10.77 -1.72
C LEU A 218 18.16 11.87 -1.11
N ALA A 219 19.48 11.83 -1.30
CA ALA A 219 20.44 12.70 -0.63
C ALA A 219 20.14 14.20 -0.77
N PRO A 220 19.77 14.74 -1.96
CA PRO A 220 19.52 16.18 -2.12
C PRO A 220 18.22 16.67 -1.51
N LEU A 221 17.34 15.76 -1.06
CA LEU A 221 15.98 16.15 -0.63
C LEU A 221 15.92 16.62 0.83
N GLY A 222 16.97 16.42 1.62
CA GLY A 222 17.02 16.84 3.03
C GLY A 222 15.94 16.21 3.92
N LEU A 223 15.42 15.04 3.51
CA LEU A 223 14.37 14.32 4.24
C LEU A 223 14.97 13.41 5.32
N TYR A 224 14.14 13.10 6.33
CA TYR A 224 14.38 11.93 7.18
C TYR A 224 14.14 10.67 6.36
N ALA A 225 15.13 10.26 5.58
CA ALA A 225 15.00 9.15 4.65
C ALA A 225 16.22 8.23 4.72
N GLY A 226 15.99 6.96 4.43
CA GLY A 226 17.05 5.96 4.32
C GLY A 226 16.65 4.83 3.40
N ALA A 227 17.66 4.19 2.80
CA ALA A 227 17.50 3.00 2.00
C ALA A 227 18.45 1.91 2.48
N SER A 228 17.96 0.67 2.54
CA SER A 228 18.70 -0.52 2.94
C SER A 228 18.41 -1.67 1.98
N LEU A 229 19.38 -2.56 1.81
CA LEU A 229 19.24 -3.79 1.05
C LEU A 229 19.50 -4.99 1.98
N THR A 230 18.54 -5.91 2.03
CA THR A 230 18.64 -7.15 2.79
C THR A 230 18.16 -8.30 1.90
N ASP A 231 19.01 -9.27 1.63
CA ASP A 231 18.68 -10.46 0.81
C ASP A 231 17.92 -10.11 -0.47
N ARG A 232 18.41 -9.13 -1.22
CA ARG A 232 17.82 -8.60 -2.46
C ARG A 232 16.52 -7.80 -2.28
N LEU A 233 16.03 -7.57 -1.09
CA LEU A 233 14.94 -6.63 -0.83
C LEU A 233 15.50 -5.24 -0.51
N LEU A 234 15.30 -4.30 -1.42
CA LEU A 234 15.54 -2.89 -1.18
C LEU A 234 14.31 -2.31 -0.46
N THR A 235 14.56 -1.70 0.67
CA THR A 235 13.54 -0.99 1.45
C THR A 235 13.95 0.47 1.59
N VAL A 236 13.07 1.38 1.18
CA VAL A 236 13.22 2.82 1.38
C VAL A 236 12.20 3.26 2.41
N ARG A 237 12.63 4.05 3.40
CA ARG A 237 11.76 4.65 4.40
C ARG A 237 12.01 6.14 4.48
N PHE A 238 10.95 6.90 4.65
CA PHE A 238 11.07 8.35 4.85
C PHE A 238 9.93 8.90 5.69
N LEU A 239 10.20 10.05 6.31
CA LEU A 239 9.25 10.86 7.06
C LEU A 239 9.21 12.27 6.47
N SER A 240 8.03 12.87 6.41
CA SER A 240 7.86 14.22 5.83
C SER A 240 6.73 14.98 6.50
N ASP A 241 6.75 16.30 6.35
CA ASP A 241 5.63 17.20 6.67
C ASP A 241 4.79 17.53 5.44
N ASP A 242 5.25 17.17 4.25
CA ASP A 242 4.67 17.61 2.97
C ASP A 242 4.31 16.42 2.07
N ASN A 243 3.02 16.33 1.70
CA ASN A 243 2.51 15.30 0.82
C ASN A 243 3.10 15.37 -0.61
N LEU A 244 3.28 16.58 -1.14
CA LEU A 244 3.80 16.73 -2.50
C LEU A 244 5.21 16.16 -2.61
N ILE A 245 6.01 16.37 -1.55
CA ILE A 245 7.35 15.76 -1.45
C ILE A 245 7.23 14.25 -1.38
N CYS A 246 6.32 13.71 -0.55
CA CYS A 246 6.11 12.25 -0.44
C CYS A 246 5.76 11.61 -1.78
N GLN A 247 4.77 12.16 -2.46
CA GLN A 247 4.33 11.65 -3.76
C GLN A 247 5.42 11.77 -4.83
N ARG A 248 6.20 12.85 -4.79
CA ARG A 248 7.34 13.04 -5.69
C ARG A 248 8.40 11.96 -5.45
N VAL A 249 8.82 11.76 -4.19
CA VAL A 249 9.81 10.74 -3.81
C VAL A 249 9.37 9.35 -4.28
N MET A 250 8.13 8.96 -3.97
CA MET A 250 7.59 7.66 -4.38
C MET A 250 7.64 7.49 -5.90
N ARG A 251 7.16 8.48 -6.64
CA ARG A 251 7.12 8.45 -8.09
C ARG A 251 8.50 8.45 -8.72
N ASP A 252 9.42 9.32 -8.26
CA ASP A 252 10.74 9.45 -8.84
C ASP A 252 11.57 8.18 -8.61
N ILE A 253 11.50 7.57 -7.41
CA ILE A 253 12.13 6.29 -7.11
C ILE A 253 11.50 5.17 -7.95
N TRP A 254 10.18 5.10 -8.07
CA TRP A 254 9.50 4.13 -8.92
C TRP A 254 9.93 4.27 -10.38
N GLN A 255 9.99 5.49 -10.92
CA GLN A 255 10.45 5.75 -12.28
C GLN A 255 11.91 5.32 -12.51
N PHE A 256 12.76 5.48 -11.50
CA PHE A 256 14.15 5.01 -11.55
C PHE A 256 14.23 3.47 -11.51
N LEU A 257 13.53 2.84 -10.58
CA LEU A 257 13.64 1.37 -10.35
C LEU A 257 12.96 0.56 -11.45
N ARG A 258 11.82 1.00 -11.94
CA ARG A 258 10.96 0.23 -12.86
C ARG A 258 11.67 -0.28 -14.11
N PRO A 259 12.43 0.51 -14.87
CA PRO A 259 13.12 0.01 -16.06
C PRO A 259 14.16 -1.08 -15.74
N HIS A 260 14.82 -0.98 -14.60
CA HIS A 260 15.83 -1.95 -14.19
C HIS A 260 15.22 -3.31 -13.80
N LEU A 261 14.00 -3.31 -13.30
CA LEU A 261 13.31 -4.52 -12.85
C LEU A 261 12.49 -5.17 -13.94
N THR A 262 11.83 -4.38 -14.77
CA THR A 262 10.83 -4.85 -15.73
C THR A 262 11.31 -4.77 -17.17
N GLY A 263 12.39 -4.05 -17.44
CA GLY A 263 12.84 -3.72 -18.80
C GLY A 263 11.93 -2.72 -19.52
N LYS A 264 10.91 -2.18 -18.86
CA LYS A 264 9.90 -1.29 -19.46
C LYS A 264 10.06 0.15 -18.97
N SER A 265 9.93 1.12 -19.86
CA SER A 265 9.85 2.53 -19.47
C SER A 265 8.63 2.78 -18.59
N PRO A 266 8.72 3.68 -17.61
CA PRO A 266 7.60 3.99 -16.73
C PRO A 266 6.49 4.73 -17.48
N VAL A 267 5.28 4.19 -17.46
CA VAL A 267 4.06 4.84 -17.95
C VAL A 267 3.20 5.20 -16.75
N LEU A 268 3.11 6.50 -16.48
CA LEU A 268 2.34 7.01 -15.33
C LEU A 268 0.86 6.63 -15.47
N PRO A 269 0.25 6.03 -14.46
CA PRO A 269 -1.18 5.83 -14.43
C PRO A 269 -1.91 7.17 -14.61
N ARG A 270 -2.85 7.20 -15.56
CA ARG A 270 -3.57 8.44 -15.90
C ARG A 270 -4.20 9.10 -14.68
N ILE A 271 -4.65 8.30 -13.72
CA ILE A 271 -5.30 8.77 -12.49
C ILE A 271 -4.38 9.58 -11.56
N TRP A 272 -3.06 9.48 -11.73
CA TRP A 272 -2.11 10.28 -10.95
C TRP A 272 -1.90 11.70 -11.54
N LEU A 273 -2.48 11.97 -12.70
CA LEU A 273 -2.37 13.25 -13.42
C LEU A 273 -3.63 14.12 -13.30
N THR A 274 -4.63 13.66 -12.53
CA THR A 274 -5.95 14.29 -12.40
C THR A 274 -6.20 14.88 -11.01
#